data_df79f80a19c2bd595de91d6be862d374
#
_entry.id   df79f80a19c2bd595de91d6be862d374
#
_cell.length_a   1.000
_cell.length_b   1.000
_cell.length_c   1.000
_cell.angle_alpha   90.00
_cell.angle_beta   90.00
_cell.angle_gamma   90.00
#
_symmetry.space_group_name_H-M   'P 1'
#
loop_
_entity.id
_entity.type
_entity.pdbx_description
1 polymer ?
#
loop_
_entity_poly.entity_id
_entity_poly.type
_entity_poly.pdbx_seq_one_letter_code
_entity_poly.pdbx_strand_id
1 'polypeptide(L)'
;ADTAPISCNKSTEVTIVAADGSVNALSDSAENNDDEYPDNENAENAVIKCKDGSNVTLCGTGTINITANGKNGIKSGAATGEEGDASLTIKELTLNISAKVNDAINAEQLLNIESGTLNISAADDAVHCDLVLNIGADGTDGPTIDIAECYEGLEAAELNVLFQSCHPTTA
;
A
#
# COMPACT_ATOMS: atom_id res chain seq x y z
N ALA A 1 13.14 8.04 -9.23
CA ALA A 1 14.30 7.19 -8.96
C ALA A 1 14.37 6.06 -9.98
N ASP A 2 15.54 5.51 -10.21
CA ASP A 2 15.73 4.40 -11.16
C ASP A 2 15.38 3.04 -10.55
N THR A 3 15.19 3.01 -9.25
CA THR A 3 14.72 1.87 -8.44
C THR A 3 13.70 2.37 -7.42
N ALA A 4 13.40 1.61 -6.38
CA ALA A 4 12.48 2.06 -5.32
C ALA A 4 12.98 3.33 -4.63
N PRO A 5 12.22 4.43 -4.61
CA PRO A 5 12.54 5.60 -3.78
C PRO A 5 12.66 5.26 -2.29
N ILE A 6 11.89 4.30 -1.81
CA ILE A 6 11.98 3.77 -0.45
C ILE A 6 12.08 2.25 -0.53
N SER A 7 13.18 1.69 -0.04
CA SER A 7 13.39 0.25 0.07
C SER A 7 13.77 -0.10 1.51
N CYS A 8 12.98 -0.97 2.13
CA CYS A 8 13.19 -1.45 3.51
C CYS A 8 13.74 -2.86 3.47
N ASN A 9 14.78 -3.11 4.24
CA ASN A 9 15.40 -4.44 4.34
C ASN A 9 14.46 -5.46 5.00
N LYS A 10 14.82 -6.74 4.92
CA LYS A 10 14.10 -7.83 5.59
C LYS A 10 14.01 -7.62 7.11
N SER A 11 12.89 -8.01 7.68
CA SER A 11 12.66 -8.04 9.13
C SER A 11 12.87 -6.68 9.82
N THR A 12 12.36 -5.61 9.19
CA THR A 12 12.45 -4.24 9.70
C THR A 12 11.10 -3.74 10.22
N GLU A 13 11.15 -2.98 11.31
CA GLU A 13 10.03 -2.15 11.77
C GLU A 13 10.17 -0.76 11.14
N VAL A 14 9.19 -0.35 10.34
CA VAL A 14 9.23 0.91 9.59
C VAL A 14 7.97 1.71 9.82
N THR A 15 8.15 2.99 10.17
CA THR A 15 7.03 3.94 10.20
C THR A 15 7.33 5.10 9.28
N ILE A 16 6.47 5.31 8.28
CA ILE A 16 6.53 6.44 7.35
C ILE A 16 5.40 7.40 7.71
N VAL A 17 5.77 8.60 8.15
CA VAL A 17 4.80 9.59 8.62
C VAL A 17 4.69 10.73 7.61
N ALA A 18 3.50 10.90 7.04
CA ALA A 18 3.14 12.11 6.31
C ALA A 18 2.73 13.19 7.32
N ALA A 19 3.64 14.12 7.62
CA ALA A 19 3.37 15.18 8.59
C ALA A 19 2.18 16.05 8.19
N ASP A 20 1.51 16.64 9.15
CA ASP A 20 0.37 17.52 8.93
C ASP A 20 0.69 18.62 7.91
N GLY A 21 -0.21 18.80 6.93
CA GLY A 21 -0.07 19.76 5.84
C GLY A 21 1.05 19.45 4.83
N SER A 22 1.82 18.37 5.01
CA SER A 22 2.83 17.99 4.03
C SER A 22 2.24 17.33 2.80
N VAL A 23 2.88 17.56 1.65
CA VAL A 23 2.59 16.88 0.38
C VAL A 23 3.90 16.29 -0.13
N ASN A 24 3.97 14.97 -0.15
CA ASN A 24 5.17 14.23 -0.53
C ASN A 24 4.91 13.50 -1.84
N ALA A 25 5.89 13.48 -2.73
CA ALA A 25 5.78 12.81 -4.02
C ALA A 25 6.92 11.80 -4.19
N LEU A 26 6.56 10.58 -4.54
CA LEU A 26 7.47 9.47 -4.80
C LEU A 26 7.19 8.92 -6.19
N SER A 27 8.24 8.67 -6.96
CA SER A 27 8.12 8.00 -8.26
C SER A 27 9.37 7.22 -8.59
N ASP A 28 9.19 6.11 -9.29
CA ASP A 28 10.26 5.32 -9.89
C ASP A 28 10.33 5.51 -11.42
N SER A 29 11.23 4.80 -12.08
CA SER A 29 11.31 4.71 -13.54
C SER A 29 10.70 3.39 -14.03
N ALA A 30 10.48 3.30 -15.35
CA ALA A 30 10.01 2.06 -15.98
C ALA A 30 10.99 0.89 -15.76
N GLU A 31 12.29 1.16 -15.58
CA GLU A 31 13.31 0.15 -15.36
C GLU A 31 13.26 -0.51 -13.97
N ASN A 32 12.44 0.01 -13.04
CA ASN A 32 12.18 -0.64 -11.75
C ASN A 32 11.20 -1.81 -11.87
N ASN A 33 11.46 -2.69 -12.82
CA ASN A 33 10.65 -3.86 -13.19
C ASN A 33 11.55 -4.96 -13.72
N ASP A 34 11.80 -5.99 -12.94
CA ASP A 34 12.72 -7.08 -13.30
C ASP A 34 12.15 -8.04 -14.36
N ASP A 35 10.83 -8.05 -14.57
CA ASP A 35 10.20 -8.84 -15.63
C ASP A 35 10.50 -8.24 -17.02
N GLU A 36 10.41 -6.90 -17.13
CA GLU A 36 10.62 -6.17 -18.37
C GLU A 36 12.12 -5.81 -18.59
N TYR A 37 12.84 -5.60 -17.50
CA TYR A 37 14.24 -5.20 -17.49
C TYR A 37 15.10 -6.19 -16.66
N PRO A 38 15.25 -7.46 -17.10
CA PRO A 38 15.92 -8.50 -16.31
C PRO A 38 17.42 -8.23 -16.08
N ASP A 39 18.02 -7.34 -16.85
CA ASP A 39 19.41 -6.91 -16.66
C ASP A 39 19.57 -5.85 -15.55
N ASN A 40 18.47 -5.29 -15.04
CA ASN A 40 18.50 -4.35 -13.92
C ASN A 40 18.50 -5.10 -12.57
N GLU A 41 19.68 -5.48 -12.12
CA GLU A 41 19.87 -6.18 -10.84
C GLU A 41 19.40 -5.38 -9.60
N ASN A 42 19.09 -4.08 -9.77
CA ASN A 42 18.63 -3.21 -8.70
C ASN A 42 17.11 -2.96 -8.72
N ALA A 43 16.37 -3.58 -9.63
CA ALA A 43 14.93 -3.45 -9.67
C ALA A 43 14.29 -4.01 -8.38
N GLU A 44 13.44 -3.21 -7.76
CA GLU A 44 12.73 -3.58 -6.51
C GLU A 44 11.22 -3.77 -6.76
N ASN A 45 10.75 -3.54 -7.99
CA ASN A 45 9.37 -3.77 -8.43
C ASN A 45 8.29 -2.97 -7.70
N ALA A 46 8.66 -1.90 -7.00
CA ALA A 46 7.71 -1.01 -6.33
C ALA A 46 8.35 0.35 -6.00
N VAL A 47 7.53 1.37 -5.87
CA VAL A 47 7.96 2.71 -5.40
C VAL A 47 8.30 2.68 -3.90
N ILE A 48 7.49 2.00 -3.11
CA ILE A 48 7.80 1.65 -1.73
C ILE A 48 7.90 0.13 -1.65
N LYS A 49 9.12 -0.38 -1.47
CA LYS A 49 9.39 -1.80 -1.32
C LYS A 49 9.76 -2.12 0.12
N CYS A 50 8.99 -2.99 0.75
CA CYS A 50 9.30 -3.56 2.05
C CYS A 50 9.53 -5.06 1.87
N LYS A 51 10.72 -5.53 2.25
CA LYS A 51 11.13 -6.93 2.06
C LYS A 51 10.54 -7.83 3.14
N ASP A 52 10.67 -9.14 2.97
CA ASP A 52 10.04 -10.17 3.82
C ASP A 52 10.26 -9.94 5.32
N GLY A 53 9.27 -10.26 6.13
CA GLY A 53 9.30 -10.12 7.59
C GLY A 53 9.24 -8.68 8.10
N SER A 54 8.97 -7.70 7.23
CA SER A 54 8.90 -6.29 7.65
C SER A 54 7.49 -5.92 8.09
N ASN A 55 7.41 -5.18 9.20
CA ASN A 55 6.19 -4.54 9.67
C ASN A 55 6.24 -3.05 9.33
N VAL A 56 5.33 -2.61 8.50
CA VAL A 56 5.34 -1.27 7.92
C VAL A 56 4.07 -0.53 8.27
N THR A 57 4.21 0.70 8.75
CA THR A 57 3.09 1.60 8.99
C THR A 57 3.26 2.87 8.16
N LEU A 58 2.26 3.19 7.34
CA LEU A 58 2.10 4.49 6.69
C LEU A 58 1.02 5.26 7.45
N CYS A 59 1.36 6.42 7.99
CA CYS A 59 0.43 7.18 8.81
C CYS A 59 0.66 8.70 8.77
N GLY A 60 -0.11 9.43 9.56
CA GLY A 60 -0.07 10.89 9.66
C GLY A 60 -1.22 11.54 8.90
N THR A 61 -1.33 12.88 8.96
CA THR A 61 -2.45 13.63 8.37
C THR A 61 -2.08 14.37 7.08
N GLY A 62 -0.87 14.14 6.58
CA GLY A 62 -0.39 14.70 5.31
C GLY A 62 -0.77 13.83 4.10
N THR A 63 -0.17 14.15 2.96
CA THR A 63 -0.42 13.49 1.68
C THR A 63 0.84 12.80 1.17
N ILE A 64 0.69 11.59 0.66
CA ILE A 64 1.70 10.88 -0.13
C ILE A 64 1.13 10.62 -1.53
N ASN A 65 1.82 11.11 -2.55
CA ASN A 65 1.52 10.85 -3.95
C ASN A 65 2.54 9.85 -4.50
N ILE A 66 2.08 8.73 -5.02
CA ILE A 66 2.90 7.68 -5.60
C ILE A 66 2.60 7.57 -7.08
N THR A 67 3.66 7.60 -7.90
CA THR A 67 3.57 7.28 -9.32
C THR A 67 4.51 6.11 -9.61
N ALA A 68 3.93 4.92 -9.79
CA ALA A 68 4.67 3.72 -10.15
C ALA A 68 4.71 3.59 -11.67
N ASN A 69 5.90 3.75 -12.22
CA ASN A 69 6.15 3.59 -13.66
C ASN A 69 6.74 2.22 -13.99
N GLY A 70 7.40 1.57 -13.03
CA GLY A 70 8.01 0.26 -13.19
C GLY A 70 7.01 -0.88 -13.00
N LYS A 71 6.49 -1.07 -11.79
CA LYS A 71 5.59 -2.17 -11.49
C LYS A 71 4.54 -1.75 -10.44
N ASN A 72 4.76 -1.99 -9.14
CA ASN A 72 3.78 -1.71 -8.09
C ASN A 72 3.96 -0.33 -7.45
N GLY A 73 2.88 0.22 -6.88
CA GLY A 73 2.98 1.42 -6.04
C GLY A 73 3.66 1.10 -4.70
N ILE A 74 3.07 0.20 -3.94
CA ILE A 74 3.61 -0.28 -2.66
C ILE A 74 3.64 -1.82 -2.71
N LYS A 75 4.77 -2.41 -2.31
CA LYS A 75 4.87 -3.87 -2.15
C LYS A 75 5.42 -4.19 -0.76
N SER A 76 4.65 -4.94 0.03
CA SER A 76 5.12 -5.56 1.25
C SER A 76 5.52 -7.02 1.00
N GLY A 77 6.39 -7.57 1.84
CA GLY A 77 6.94 -8.91 1.63
C GLY A 77 6.22 -10.00 2.43
N ALA A 78 6.64 -11.23 2.17
CA ALA A 78 6.13 -12.42 2.81
C ALA A 78 6.56 -12.55 4.29
N ALA A 79 5.87 -13.39 5.05
CA ALA A 79 6.31 -13.83 6.37
C ALA A 79 7.65 -14.59 6.27
N THR A 80 8.50 -14.44 7.26
CA THR A 80 9.81 -15.14 7.32
C THR A 80 9.85 -16.30 8.29
N GLY A 81 8.92 -16.37 9.20
CA GLY A 81 8.81 -17.41 10.21
C GLY A 81 7.38 -17.91 10.34
N GLU A 82 6.58 -17.24 11.15
CA GLU A 82 5.19 -17.57 11.36
C GLU A 82 4.28 -16.69 10.51
N GLU A 83 3.09 -17.18 10.19
CA GLU A 83 2.05 -16.41 9.52
C GLU A 83 1.76 -15.13 10.30
N GLY A 84 1.77 -13.98 9.62
CA GLY A 84 1.50 -12.68 10.23
C GLY A 84 2.73 -11.96 10.80
N ASP A 85 3.94 -12.47 10.62
CA ASP A 85 5.17 -11.77 11.01
C ASP A 85 5.58 -10.64 10.03
N ALA A 86 4.80 -10.44 8.98
CA ALA A 86 4.93 -9.32 8.05
C ALA A 86 3.59 -8.61 7.88
N SER A 87 3.58 -7.28 7.91
CA SER A 87 2.36 -6.50 7.78
C SER A 87 2.58 -5.15 7.09
N LEU A 88 1.53 -4.67 6.45
CA LEU A 88 1.41 -3.29 6.00
C LEU A 88 0.16 -2.67 6.64
N THR A 89 0.33 -1.56 7.36
CA THR A 89 -0.78 -0.82 7.95
C THR A 89 -0.83 0.59 7.38
N ILE A 90 -2.00 1.02 6.95
CA ILE A 90 -2.25 2.36 6.37
C ILE A 90 -3.33 3.03 7.21
N LYS A 91 -3.05 4.24 7.71
CA LYS A 91 -3.99 4.99 8.53
C LYS A 91 -3.80 6.50 8.51
N GLU A 92 -4.92 7.21 8.60
CA GLU A 92 -5.03 8.66 8.79
C GLU A 92 -4.62 9.54 7.60
N LEU A 93 -3.64 9.13 6.79
CA LEU A 93 -3.11 9.94 5.69
C LEU A 93 -4.02 9.96 4.45
N THR A 94 -3.73 10.91 3.55
CA THR A 94 -4.20 10.86 2.17
C THR A 94 -3.13 10.18 1.30
N LEU A 95 -3.50 9.07 0.67
CA LEU A 95 -2.63 8.28 -0.19
C LEU A 95 -3.18 8.27 -1.61
N ASN A 96 -2.46 8.88 -2.53
CA ASN A 96 -2.80 8.90 -3.95
C ASN A 96 -1.82 8.01 -4.70
N ILE A 97 -2.30 6.97 -5.38
CA ILE A 97 -1.46 6.03 -6.12
C ILE A 97 -1.91 5.94 -7.57
N SER A 98 -0.95 6.09 -8.48
CA SER A 98 -1.10 5.77 -9.90
C SER A 98 -0.06 4.72 -10.27
N ALA A 99 -0.48 3.46 -10.43
CA ALA A 99 0.34 2.34 -10.88
C ALA A 99 0.06 2.07 -12.36
N LYS A 100 1.06 2.26 -13.23
CA LYS A 100 0.88 2.24 -14.68
C LYS A 100 1.04 0.85 -15.29
N VAL A 101 1.55 -0.11 -14.54
CA VAL A 101 1.93 -1.43 -15.08
C VAL A 101 1.28 -2.56 -14.30
N ASN A 102 1.20 -2.46 -12.96
CA ASN A 102 0.70 -3.52 -12.10
C ASN A 102 -0.15 -2.92 -10.96
N ASP A 103 -0.09 -3.50 -9.76
CA ASP A 103 -0.93 -3.17 -8.63
C ASP A 103 -0.57 -1.83 -7.98
N ALA A 104 -1.57 -1.15 -7.47
CA ALA A 104 -1.27 0.03 -6.65
C ALA A 104 -0.72 -0.39 -5.27
N ILE A 105 -1.33 -1.38 -4.63
CA ILE A 105 -0.84 -1.98 -3.39
C ILE A 105 -0.80 -3.49 -3.56
N ASN A 106 0.37 -4.09 -3.32
CA ASN A 106 0.59 -5.53 -3.34
C ASN A 106 1.17 -5.97 -1.99
N ALA A 107 0.38 -6.72 -1.22
CA ALA A 107 0.78 -7.21 0.10
C ALA A 107 0.76 -8.74 0.14
N GLU A 108 1.87 -9.36 0.56
CA GLU A 108 1.99 -10.82 0.56
C GLU A 108 1.47 -11.48 1.85
N GLN A 109 1.14 -10.73 2.90
CA GLN A 109 0.66 -11.30 4.16
C GLN A 109 -0.55 -10.55 4.72
N LEU A 110 -0.33 -9.60 5.61
CA LEU A 110 -1.37 -8.86 6.30
C LEU A 110 -1.39 -7.42 5.83
N LEU A 111 -2.52 -7.00 5.32
CA LEU A 111 -2.77 -5.60 4.97
C LEU A 111 -3.92 -5.05 5.82
N ASN A 112 -3.63 -4.00 6.58
CA ASN A 112 -4.64 -3.26 7.34
C ASN A 112 -4.80 -1.85 6.76
N ILE A 113 -5.97 -1.53 6.23
CA ILE A 113 -6.36 -0.18 5.83
C ILE A 113 -7.33 0.33 6.88
N GLU A 114 -6.78 0.92 7.95
CA GLU A 114 -7.57 1.26 9.14
C GLU A 114 -8.41 2.52 8.96
N SER A 115 -7.85 3.55 8.32
CA SER A 115 -8.50 4.85 8.12
C SER A 115 -7.77 5.69 7.05
N GLY A 116 -8.24 6.92 6.83
CA GLY A 116 -7.65 7.85 5.87
C GLY A 116 -8.35 7.84 4.52
N THR A 117 -7.70 8.42 3.50
CA THR A 117 -8.26 8.52 2.14
C THR A 117 -7.28 7.92 1.14
N LEU A 118 -7.72 6.93 0.39
CA LEU A 118 -6.98 6.28 -0.67
C LEU A 118 -7.64 6.60 -2.02
N ASN A 119 -6.89 7.26 -2.92
CA ASN A 119 -7.30 7.51 -4.29
C ASN A 119 -6.39 6.70 -5.21
N ILE A 120 -6.95 5.75 -5.95
CA ILE A 120 -6.18 4.71 -6.64
C ILE A 120 -6.57 4.67 -8.12
N SER A 121 -5.53 4.55 -8.97
CA SER A 121 -5.62 4.14 -10.36
C SER A 121 -4.51 3.12 -10.61
N ALA A 122 -4.84 1.92 -11.05
CA ALA A 122 -3.92 0.83 -11.31
C ALA A 122 -4.18 0.19 -12.67
N ALA A 123 -3.13 -0.32 -13.31
CA ALA A 123 -3.29 -1.06 -14.56
C ALA A 123 -3.75 -2.51 -14.31
N ASP A 124 -3.41 -3.05 -13.14
CA ASP A 124 -3.88 -4.34 -12.63
C ASP A 124 -4.73 -4.09 -11.38
N ASP A 125 -4.41 -4.62 -10.23
CA ASP A 125 -5.27 -4.52 -9.07
C ASP A 125 -5.06 -3.21 -8.28
N ALA A 126 -6.17 -2.66 -7.80
CA ALA A 126 -6.06 -1.51 -6.91
C ALA A 126 -5.45 -1.93 -5.56
N VAL A 127 -5.90 -3.06 -5.01
CA VAL A 127 -5.36 -3.67 -3.80
C VAL A 127 -5.34 -5.18 -3.95
N HIS A 128 -4.16 -5.76 -4.01
CA HIS A 128 -3.92 -7.19 -3.97
C HIS A 128 -3.31 -7.59 -2.63
N CYS A 129 -3.86 -8.62 -1.99
CA CYS A 129 -3.31 -9.17 -0.75
C CYS A 129 -3.37 -10.71 -0.79
N ASP A 130 -2.23 -11.37 -0.73
CA ASP A 130 -2.17 -12.83 -0.84
C ASP A 130 -2.88 -13.54 0.32
N LEU A 131 -2.96 -12.92 1.50
CA LEU A 131 -3.51 -13.59 2.67
C LEU A 131 -4.71 -12.84 3.27
N VAL A 132 -4.50 -11.83 4.12
CA VAL A 132 -5.58 -11.16 4.87
C VAL A 132 -5.60 -9.66 4.62
N LEU A 133 -6.71 -9.17 4.08
CA LEU A 133 -7.01 -7.75 3.94
C LEU A 133 -8.09 -7.34 4.94
N ASN A 134 -7.73 -6.43 5.86
CA ASN A 134 -8.67 -5.81 6.79
C ASN A 134 -8.92 -4.36 6.39
N ILE A 135 -10.19 -3.96 6.26
CA ILE A 135 -10.62 -2.60 5.95
C ILE A 135 -11.45 -2.05 7.08
N GLY A 136 -11.02 -0.93 7.65
CA GLY A 136 -11.60 -0.33 8.85
C GLY A 136 -10.98 -0.89 10.13
N ALA A 137 -11.10 -0.13 11.21
CA ALA A 137 -10.68 -0.53 12.54
C ALA A 137 -11.65 0.03 13.59
N ASP A 138 -11.80 -0.70 14.70
CA ASP A 138 -12.67 -0.26 15.80
C ASP A 138 -12.26 1.13 16.33
N GLY A 139 -13.23 2.00 16.47
CA GLY A 139 -13.02 3.36 17.00
C GLY A 139 -12.44 4.36 15.99
N THR A 140 -12.36 3.99 14.71
CA THR A 140 -12.02 4.92 13.61
C THR A 140 -13.24 5.21 12.74
N ASP A 141 -13.19 6.28 11.94
CA ASP A 141 -14.23 6.56 10.95
C ASP A 141 -14.15 5.62 9.73
N GLY A 142 -13.17 4.72 9.72
CA GLY A 142 -12.85 3.87 8.59
C GLY A 142 -12.16 4.62 7.45
N PRO A 143 -11.67 3.92 6.42
CA PRO A 143 -11.07 4.55 5.26
C PRO A 143 -12.13 4.99 4.24
N THR A 144 -11.80 6.04 3.46
CA THR A 144 -12.43 6.31 2.17
C THR A 144 -11.54 5.76 1.09
N ILE A 145 -12.04 4.85 0.26
CA ILE A 145 -11.30 4.26 -0.85
C ILE A 145 -12.03 4.61 -2.15
N ASP A 146 -11.37 5.37 -3.01
CA ASP A 146 -11.84 5.75 -4.35
C ASP A 146 -10.92 5.12 -5.39
N ILE A 147 -11.48 4.22 -6.21
CA ILE A 147 -10.76 3.50 -7.25
C ILE A 147 -11.29 3.99 -8.59
N ALA A 148 -10.48 4.76 -9.32
CA ALA A 148 -10.85 5.34 -10.60
C ALA A 148 -10.70 4.35 -11.75
N GLU A 149 -9.68 3.48 -11.71
CA GLU A 149 -9.38 2.49 -12.73
C GLU A 149 -8.59 1.33 -12.13
N CYS A 150 -8.94 0.09 -12.48
CA CYS A 150 -8.21 -1.12 -12.12
C CYS A 150 -8.75 -2.33 -12.90
N TYR A 151 -8.04 -3.45 -12.85
CA TYR A 151 -8.56 -4.75 -13.31
C TYR A 151 -9.46 -5.35 -12.21
N GLU A 152 -8.92 -5.54 -10.99
CA GLU A 152 -9.70 -5.91 -9.81
C GLU A 152 -9.58 -4.85 -8.72
N GLY A 153 -10.70 -4.55 -8.02
CA GLY A 153 -10.71 -3.49 -7.01
C GLY A 153 -9.99 -3.88 -5.72
N LEU A 154 -10.46 -4.97 -5.14
CA LEU A 154 -9.90 -5.53 -3.90
C LEU A 154 -9.83 -7.04 -4.04
N GLU A 155 -8.64 -7.59 -4.03
CA GLU A 155 -8.37 -9.02 -4.07
C GLU A 155 -7.68 -9.46 -2.78
N ALA A 156 -8.18 -10.54 -2.15
CA ALA A 156 -7.54 -11.16 -0.99
C ALA A 156 -8.02 -12.60 -0.79
N ALA A 157 -7.19 -13.45 -0.20
CA ALA A 157 -7.63 -14.79 0.23
C ALA A 157 -8.66 -14.68 1.36
N GLU A 158 -8.49 -13.72 2.27
CA GLU A 158 -9.46 -13.37 3.32
C GLU A 158 -9.68 -11.86 3.33
N LEU A 159 -10.93 -11.40 3.16
CA LEU A 159 -11.31 -9.99 3.17
C LEU A 159 -12.27 -9.72 4.34
N ASN A 160 -11.83 -8.87 5.26
CA ASN A 160 -12.62 -8.38 6.38
C ASN A 160 -12.92 -6.90 6.21
N VAL A 161 -14.20 -6.51 6.15
CA VAL A 161 -14.63 -5.12 6.04
C VAL A 161 -15.47 -4.73 7.23
N LEU A 162 -15.00 -3.77 8.01
CA LEU A 162 -15.72 -3.21 9.13
C LEU A 162 -16.50 -1.96 8.67
N PHE A 163 -17.81 -2.12 8.45
CA PHE A 163 -18.69 -1.00 8.20
C PHE A 163 -19.08 -0.32 9.52
N GLN A 164 -18.79 0.97 9.63
CA GLN A 164 -19.23 1.74 10.78
C GLN A 164 -20.76 1.89 10.76
N SER A 165 -21.41 1.65 11.88
CA SER A 165 -22.83 1.95 12.02
C SER A 165 -23.03 3.46 12.00
N CYS A 166 -23.83 3.98 11.07
CA CYS A 166 -24.32 5.35 11.17
C CYS A 166 -25.09 5.50 12.49
N HIS A 167 -24.50 6.14 13.48
CA HIS A 167 -25.27 6.59 14.64
C HIS A 167 -26.15 7.74 14.15
N PRO A 168 -27.48 7.64 14.22
CA PRO A 168 -28.31 8.79 13.94
C PRO A 168 -27.94 9.86 14.96
N THR A 169 -27.48 11.01 14.49
CA THR A 169 -27.34 12.20 15.33
C THR A 169 -28.73 12.53 15.83
N THR A 170 -29.03 12.23 17.09
CA THR A 170 -30.22 12.73 17.79
C THR A 170 -30.06 14.24 17.91
N ALA A 171 -30.87 14.96 17.11
CA ALA A 171 -31.05 16.40 17.23
C ALA A 171 -31.73 16.76 18.54
#